data_111b0bba5b3652b45ec5dc312ee6286e
#
_entry.id   111b0bba5b3652b45ec5dc312ee6286e
#
_cell.length_a   1.000
_cell.length_b   1.000
_cell.length_c   1.000
_cell.angle_alpha   90.00
_cell.angle_beta   90.00
_cell.angle_gamma   90.00
#
_symmetry.space_group_name_H-M   'P 1'
#
loop_
_entity.id
_entity.type
_entity.pdbx_description
1 polymer ?
#
loop_
_entity_poly.entity_id
_entity_poly.type
_entity_poly.pdbx_seq_one_letter_code
_entity_poly.pdbx_strand_id
1 'polypeptide(L)'
;LANLSNMAEFLGLKSLFVKDESYRFGLNAFKVLGGSFAMARYIANELGKDVSEIDYNYLTSEKLKNEFGQATFFTATDGNHGRGVAWAANRLGQKAVVLMPKGTVKSRFDNIAKEGAKVTIEEVNYDECVRMANKLAEQTEHGVMVQDTAWDGYEEIPAWIMQGYGTMASEAAEQITDRPTH
;
A
#
# COMPACT_ATOMS: atom_id res chain seq x y z
N LEU A 1 0.04 17.83 -10.04
CA LEU A 1 -0.32 18.90 -9.09
C LEU A 1 -1.53 19.66 -9.58
N ALA A 2 -2.52 19.87 -8.70
CA ALA A 2 -3.63 20.77 -8.92
C ALA A 2 -3.30 22.14 -8.31
N ASN A 3 -3.43 23.20 -9.11
CA ASN A 3 -3.28 24.58 -8.62
C ASN A 3 -4.65 25.10 -8.15
N LEU A 4 -4.75 25.43 -6.87
CA LEU A 4 -5.98 25.94 -6.23
C LEU A 4 -5.94 27.46 -6.09
N SER A 5 -5.89 28.19 -7.22
CA SER A 5 -5.73 29.65 -7.25
C SER A 5 -6.80 30.40 -6.44
N ASN A 6 -8.08 30.04 -6.57
CA ASN A 6 -9.16 30.67 -5.82
C ASN A 6 -9.03 30.47 -4.31
N MET A 7 -8.57 29.27 -3.88
CA MET A 7 -8.33 29.00 -2.47
C MET A 7 -7.10 29.75 -1.96
N ALA A 8 -6.05 29.84 -2.78
CA ALA A 8 -4.86 30.62 -2.44
C ALA A 8 -5.23 32.10 -2.22
N GLU A 9 -6.02 32.70 -3.13
CA GLU A 9 -6.53 34.07 -3.00
C GLU A 9 -7.36 34.25 -1.71
N PHE A 10 -8.30 33.37 -1.47
CA PHE A 10 -9.15 33.40 -0.27
C PHE A 10 -8.33 33.35 1.03
N LEU A 11 -7.22 32.59 1.04
CA LEU A 11 -6.33 32.43 2.19
C LEU A 11 -5.22 33.47 2.25
N GLY A 12 -5.13 34.41 1.28
CA GLY A 12 -4.06 35.37 1.22
C GLY A 12 -2.67 34.80 0.92
N LEU A 13 -2.62 33.63 0.25
CA LEU A 13 -1.39 32.95 -0.16
C LEU A 13 -1.00 33.34 -1.59
N LYS A 14 0.31 33.32 -1.90
CA LYS A 14 0.80 33.50 -3.27
C LYS A 14 0.30 32.38 -4.20
N SER A 15 0.32 31.15 -3.71
CA SER A 15 -0.12 29.96 -4.45
C SER A 15 -0.43 28.83 -3.47
N LEU A 16 -1.29 27.90 -3.90
CA LEU A 16 -1.62 26.68 -3.18
C LEU A 16 -1.70 25.52 -4.18
N PHE A 17 -0.89 24.51 -3.95
CA PHE A 17 -0.85 23.31 -4.79
C PHE A 17 -1.23 22.07 -3.97
N VAL A 18 -1.97 21.17 -4.60
CA VAL A 18 -2.34 19.87 -4.03
C VAL A 18 -1.85 18.76 -4.95
N LYS A 19 -1.12 17.79 -4.40
CA LYS A 19 -0.79 16.55 -5.11
C LYS A 19 -2.02 15.66 -5.08
N ASP A 20 -2.77 15.63 -6.18
CA ASP A 20 -4.01 14.86 -6.30
C ASP A 20 -3.70 13.40 -6.64
N GLU A 21 -3.92 12.52 -5.68
CA GLU A 21 -3.73 11.07 -5.80
C GLU A 21 -5.03 10.31 -6.13
N SER A 22 -6.12 11.00 -6.43
CA SER A 22 -7.42 10.36 -6.72
C SER A 22 -7.39 9.52 -8.01
N TYR A 23 -6.41 9.75 -8.88
CA TYR A 23 -6.24 9.00 -10.14
C TYR A 23 -5.18 7.90 -10.07
N ARG A 24 -4.48 7.73 -8.94
CA ARG A 24 -3.38 6.76 -8.81
C ARG A 24 -3.87 5.34 -9.11
N PHE A 25 -3.43 4.78 -10.22
CA PHE A 25 -3.76 3.43 -10.70
C PHE A 25 -5.27 3.09 -10.75
N GLY A 26 -6.16 4.10 -10.76
CA GLY A 26 -7.60 3.90 -10.69
C GLY A 26 -8.13 3.50 -9.31
N LEU A 27 -7.30 3.57 -8.27
CA LEU A 27 -7.64 3.16 -6.91
C LEU A 27 -8.19 4.31 -6.05
N ASN A 28 -8.16 5.54 -6.56
CA ASN A 28 -8.64 6.72 -5.85
C ASN A 28 -7.95 6.97 -4.50
N ALA A 29 -6.69 6.54 -4.37
CA ALA A 29 -5.88 6.68 -3.16
C ALA A 29 -4.40 6.42 -3.43
N PHE A 30 -3.52 7.00 -2.59
CA PHE A 30 -2.06 6.83 -2.69
C PHE A 30 -1.51 5.60 -1.95
N LYS A 31 -2.27 4.99 -1.06
CA LYS A 31 -1.81 3.91 -0.17
C LYS A 31 -1.18 2.71 -0.91
N VAL A 32 -1.57 2.50 -2.17
CA VAL A 32 -0.98 1.48 -3.04
C VAL A 32 0.52 1.66 -3.25
N LEU A 33 1.04 2.89 -3.28
CA LEU A 33 2.47 3.17 -3.46
C LEU A 33 3.32 2.53 -2.36
N GLY A 34 2.86 2.62 -1.10
CA GLY A 34 3.56 2.00 0.03
C GLY A 34 3.45 0.48 0.01
N GLY A 35 2.24 -0.05 -0.16
CA GLY A 35 2.00 -1.50 -0.16
C GLY A 35 2.76 -2.21 -1.29
N SER A 36 2.71 -1.67 -2.51
CA SER A 36 3.41 -2.27 -3.66
C SER A 36 4.93 -2.23 -3.50
N PHE A 37 5.50 -1.11 -3.00
CA PHE A 37 6.93 -1.00 -2.78
C PHE A 37 7.41 -1.96 -1.68
N ALA A 38 6.68 -2.05 -0.56
CA ALA A 38 7.03 -2.96 0.52
C ALA A 38 7.01 -4.43 0.07
N MET A 39 6.01 -4.83 -0.73
CA MET A 39 5.95 -6.17 -1.31
C MET A 39 7.11 -6.44 -2.27
N ALA A 40 7.43 -5.49 -3.17
CA ALA A 40 8.55 -5.62 -4.10
C ALA A 40 9.87 -5.77 -3.34
N ARG A 41 10.06 -4.98 -2.28
CA ARG A 41 11.26 -5.05 -1.44
C ARG A 41 11.36 -6.35 -0.65
N TYR A 42 10.24 -6.84 -0.11
CA TYR A 42 10.19 -8.15 0.52
C TYR A 42 10.61 -9.26 -0.46
N ILE A 43 10.02 -9.29 -1.66
CA ILE A 43 10.36 -10.27 -2.69
C ILE A 43 11.84 -10.16 -3.08
N ALA A 44 12.38 -8.93 -3.23
CA ALA A 44 13.80 -8.72 -3.51
C ALA A 44 14.70 -9.32 -2.44
N ASN A 45 14.41 -9.03 -1.17
CA ASN A 45 15.17 -9.54 -0.03
C ASN A 45 15.18 -11.08 0.01
N GLU A 46 14.03 -11.72 -0.19
CA GLU A 46 13.91 -13.18 -0.24
C GLU A 46 14.74 -13.81 -1.37
N LEU A 47 14.90 -13.09 -2.48
CA LEU A 47 15.73 -13.49 -3.61
C LEU A 47 17.21 -13.09 -3.47
N GLY A 48 17.59 -12.44 -2.36
CA GLY A 48 18.95 -11.94 -2.16
C GLY A 48 19.37 -10.82 -3.14
N LYS A 49 18.40 -10.04 -3.63
CA LYS A 49 18.60 -8.95 -4.60
C LYS A 49 18.31 -7.58 -3.97
N ASP A 50 18.93 -6.53 -4.48
CA ASP A 50 18.51 -5.17 -4.19
C ASP A 50 17.22 -4.83 -4.95
N VAL A 51 16.32 -4.06 -4.32
CA VAL A 51 15.05 -3.69 -4.96
C VAL A 51 15.24 -2.87 -6.23
N SER A 52 16.34 -2.14 -6.37
CA SER A 52 16.69 -1.39 -7.58
C SER A 52 17.06 -2.27 -8.78
N GLU A 53 17.35 -3.56 -8.54
CA GLU A 53 17.66 -4.54 -9.59
C GLU A 53 16.42 -5.23 -10.14
N ILE A 54 15.24 -4.96 -9.56
CA ILE A 54 13.98 -5.60 -9.95
C ILE A 54 13.00 -4.55 -10.46
N ASP A 55 12.66 -4.66 -11.73
CA ASP A 55 11.65 -3.82 -12.36
C ASP A 55 10.25 -4.47 -12.31
N TYR A 56 9.25 -3.71 -12.73
CA TYR A 56 7.86 -4.18 -12.81
C TYR A 56 7.70 -5.39 -13.75
N ASN A 57 8.44 -5.43 -14.86
CA ASN A 57 8.34 -6.54 -15.82
C ASN A 57 8.85 -7.84 -15.20
N TYR A 58 9.94 -7.77 -14.44
CA TYR A 58 10.42 -8.93 -13.70
C TYR A 58 9.43 -9.36 -12.61
N LEU A 59 8.91 -8.42 -11.82
CA LEU A 59 7.96 -8.68 -10.74
C LEU A 59 6.64 -9.33 -11.22
N THR A 60 6.27 -9.13 -12.48
CA THR A 60 5.04 -9.71 -13.08
C THR A 60 5.32 -10.89 -14.00
N SER A 61 6.57 -11.36 -14.08
CA SER A 61 7.00 -12.41 -15.01
C SER A 61 6.77 -13.83 -14.48
N GLU A 62 6.69 -14.79 -15.38
CA GLU A 62 6.75 -16.22 -15.04
C GLU A 62 8.10 -16.60 -14.39
N LYS A 63 9.17 -15.85 -14.69
CA LYS A 63 10.47 -16.05 -14.06
C LYS A 63 10.39 -15.83 -12.55
N LEU A 64 9.75 -14.74 -12.11
CA LEU A 64 9.54 -14.50 -10.68
C LEU A 64 8.74 -15.65 -10.04
N LYS A 65 7.67 -16.09 -10.66
CA LYS A 65 6.85 -17.21 -10.14
C LYS A 65 7.67 -18.47 -9.91
N ASN A 66 8.59 -18.75 -10.81
CA ASN A 66 9.47 -19.93 -10.70
C ASN A 66 10.57 -19.77 -9.64
N GLU A 67 11.11 -18.56 -9.46
CA GLU A 67 12.21 -18.29 -8.52
C GLU A 67 11.73 -18.06 -7.09
N PHE A 68 10.64 -17.30 -6.93
CA PHE A 68 10.11 -16.89 -5.63
C PHE A 68 8.93 -17.77 -5.15
N GLY A 69 8.11 -18.24 -6.09
CA GLY A 69 6.88 -18.97 -5.77
C GLY A 69 5.72 -18.04 -5.41
N GLN A 70 4.92 -18.44 -4.43
CA GLN A 70 3.72 -17.71 -4.03
C GLN A 70 3.71 -17.44 -2.52
N ALA A 71 3.67 -16.16 -2.15
CA ALA A 71 3.41 -15.70 -0.79
C ALA A 71 1.94 -15.29 -0.60
N THR A 72 1.52 -15.22 0.66
CA THR A 72 0.23 -14.66 1.06
C THR A 72 0.46 -13.43 1.93
N PHE A 73 0.07 -12.27 1.44
CA PHE A 73 0.20 -11.00 2.15
C PHE A 73 -1.04 -10.73 2.99
N PHE A 74 -0.84 -10.45 4.27
CA PHE A 74 -1.89 -10.19 5.25
C PHE A 74 -1.88 -8.72 5.66
N THR A 75 -3.06 -8.16 5.86
CA THR A 75 -3.22 -6.84 6.47
C THR A 75 -4.57 -6.69 7.16
N ALA A 76 -4.64 -5.77 8.11
CA ALA A 76 -5.91 -5.28 8.64
C ALA A 76 -6.14 -3.85 8.17
N THR A 77 -7.38 -3.51 7.81
CA THR A 77 -7.69 -2.21 7.24
C THR A 77 -9.16 -1.83 7.42
N ASP A 78 -9.42 -0.54 7.40
CA ASP A 78 -10.77 0.01 7.21
C ASP A 78 -11.00 0.53 5.79
N GLY A 79 -10.00 0.42 4.86
CA GLY A 79 -10.18 0.90 3.48
C GLY A 79 -8.95 0.87 2.57
N ASN A 80 -8.37 2.04 2.33
CA ASN A 80 -7.43 2.26 1.21
C ASN A 80 -6.10 1.50 1.30
N HIS A 81 -5.57 1.25 2.51
CA HIS A 81 -4.35 0.46 2.65
C HIS A 81 -4.59 -0.98 2.18
N GLY A 82 -5.61 -1.65 2.71
CA GLY A 82 -5.93 -3.01 2.28
C GLY A 82 -6.29 -3.12 0.81
N ARG A 83 -6.94 -2.10 0.22
CA ARG A 83 -7.19 -2.06 -1.22
C ARG A 83 -5.86 -2.00 -2.01
N GLY A 84 -4.92 -1.17 -1.56
CA GLY A 84 -3.59 -1.08 -2.16
C GLY A 84 -2.80 -2.39 -2.07
N VAL A 85 -2.85 -3.06 -0.91
CA VAL A 85 -2.24 -4.38 -0.70
C VAL A 85 -2.87 -5.45 -1.61
N ALA A 86 -4.20 -5.50 -1.68
CA ALA A 86 -4.93 -6.44 -2.53
C ALA A 86 -4.58 -6.26 -4.01
N TRP A 87 -4.62 -5.02 -4.50
CA TRP A 87 -4.26 -4.68 -5.88
C TRP A 87 -2.82 -5.07 -6.22
N ALA A 88 -1.87 -4.72 -5.35
CA ALA A 88 -0.46 -5.04 -5.56
C ALA A 88 -0.24 -6.55 -5.58
N ALA A 89 -0.78 -7.30 -4.61
CA ALA A 89 -0.65 -8.76 -4.58
C ALA A 89 -1.18 -9.40 -5.86
N ASN A 90 -2.37 -9.00 -6.31
CA ASN A 90 -2.95 -9.51 -7.55
C ASN A 90 -2.05 -9.24 -8.77
N ARG A 91 -1.51 -8.01 -8.89
CA ARG A 91 -0.60 -7.64 -9.99
C ARG A 91 0.70 -8.45 -9.98
N LEU A 92 1.19 -8.80 -8.80
CA LEU A 92 2.41 -9.58 -8.63
C LEU A 92 2.16 -11.12 -8.68
N GLY A 93 0.93 -11.57 -8.96
CA GLY A 93 0.58 -12.99 -8.95
C GLY A 93 0.63 -13.63 -7.56
N GLN A 94 0.55 -12.82 -6.51
CA GLN A 94 0.58 -13.21 -5.11
C GLN A 94 -0.85 -13.25 -4.52
N LYS A 95 -0.99 -13.81 -3.32
CA LYS A 95 -2.28 -13.80 -2.59
C LYS A 95 -2.34 -12.65 -1.60
N ALA A 96 -3.57 -12.17 -1.34
CA ALA A 96 -3.83 -11.23 -0.25
C ALA A 96 -5.00 -11.70 0.61
N VAL A 97 -4.85 -11.54 1.92
CA VAL A 97 -5.89 -11.74 2.93
C VAL A 97 -6.03 -10.44 3.71
N VAL A 98 -7.24 -9.90 3.72
CA VAL A 98 -7.53 -8.59 4.32
C VAL A 98 -8.62 -8.74 5.37
N LEU A 99 -8.29 -8.43 6.61
CA LEU A 99 -9.23 -8.40 7.72
C LEU A 99 -9.73 -6.98 7.93
N MET A 100 -11.04 -6.83 8.10
CA MET A 100 -11.68 -5.54 8.34
C MET A 100 -12.39 -5.56 9.70
N PRO A 101 -12.35 -4.46 10.46
CA PRO A 101 -13.01 -4.40 11.75
C PRO A 101 -14.52 -4.32 11.62
N LYS A 102 -15.21 -4.66 12.72
CA LYS A 102 -16.65 -4.48 12.87
C LYS A 102 -17.07 -3.05 12.51
N GLY A 103 -18.21 -2.94 11.83
CA GLY A 103 -18.77 -1.67 11.40
C GLY A 103 -18.21 -1.15 10.06
N THR A 104 -17.33 -1.88 9.42
CA THR A 104 -16.87 -1.55 8.06
C THR A 104 -18.04 -1.58 7.08
N VAL A 105 -18.19 -0.51 6.30
CA VAL A 105 -19.26 -0.41 5.31
C VAL A 105 -19.01 -1.33 4.11
N LYS A 106 -20.12 -1.91 3.60
CA LYS A 106 -20.07 -2.90 2.51
C LYS A 106 -19.29 -2.41 1.27
N SER A 107 -19.41 -1.15 0.91
CA SER A 107 -18.71 -0.60 -0.26
C SER A 107 -17.18 -0.67 -0.15
N ARG A 108 -16.62 -0.51 1.04
CA ARG A 108 -15.17 -0.67 1.27
C ARG A 108 -14.75 -2.14 1.14
N PHE A 109 -15.54 -3.04 1.73
CA PHE A 109 -15.34 -4.48 1.57
C PHE A 109 -15.34 -4.88 0.08
N ASP A 110 -16.41 -4.48 -0.65
CA ASP A 110 -16.55 -4.82 -2.07
C ASP A 110 -15.39 -4.26 -2.93
N ASN A 111 -14.91 -3.06 -2.61
CA ASN A 111 -13.78 -2.45 -3.32
C ASN A 111 -12.47 -3.22 -3.13
N ILE A 112 -12.23 -3.81 -1.95
CA ILE A 112 -11.05 -4.63 -1.71
C ILE A 112 -11.21 -6.01 -2.34
N ALA A 113 -12.39 -6.63 -2.21
CA ALA A 113 -12.66 -7.93 -2.79
C ALA A 113 -12.53 -7.94 -4.33
N LYS A 114 -12.92 -6.85 -5.00
CA LYS A 114 -12.74 -6.67 -6.45
C LYS A 114 -11.28 -6.71 -6.91
N GLU A 115 -10.34 -6.36 -6.03
CA GLU A 115 -8.90 -6.43 -6.33
C GLU A 115 -8.34 -7.87 -6.21
N GLY A 116 -9.20 -8.87 -5.90
CA GLY A 116 -8.83 -10.29 -5.86
C GLY A 116 -8.37 -10.82 -4.51
N ALA A 117 -8.48 -10.04 -3.43
CA ALA A 117 -8.13 -10.49 -2.09
C ALA A 117 -9.24 -11.34 -1.46
N LYS A 118 -8.85 -12.24 -0.55
CA LYS A 118 -9.79 -12.83 0.43
C LYS A 118 -10.03 -11.77 1.52
N VAL A 119 -11.26 -11.31 1.66
CA VAL A 119 -11.63 -10.27 2.60
C VAL A 119 -12.63 -10.82 3.61
N THR A 120 -12.46 -10.45 4.89
CA THR A 120 -13.41 -10.78 5.97
C THR A 120 -13.69 -9.55 6.80
N ILE A 121 -14.89 -9.45 7.38
CA ILE A 121 -15.24 -8.48 8.43
C ILE A 121 -15.33 -9.27 9.74
N GLU A 122 -14.48 -8.88 10.68
CA GLU A 122 -14.37 -9.52 11.98
C GLU A 122 -15.20 -8.77 13.02
N GLU A 123 -15.83 -9.49 13.96
CA GLU A 123 -16.66 -8.89 15.03
C GLU A 123 -15.81 -8.28 16.17
N VAL A 124 -14.69 -7.63 15.81
CA VAL A 124 -13.72 -7.03 16.73
C VAL A 124 -13.33 -5.62 16.29
N ASN A 125 -12.62 -4.88 17.14
CA ASN A 125 -12.08 -3.56 16.80
C ASN A 125 -10.86 -3.66 15.88
N TYR A 126 -10.35 -2.49 15.42
CA TYR A 126 -9.23 -2.41 14.50
C TYR A 126 -7.94 -3.04 15.06
N ASP A 127 -7.58 -2.74 16.31
CA ASP A 127 -6.34 -3.25 16.91
C ASP A 127 -6.35 -4.78 17.04
N GLU A 128 -7.51 -5.35 17.35
CA GLU A 128 -7.68 -6.79 17.38
C GLU A 128 -7.61 -7.41 15.99
N CYS A 129 -8.17 -6.76 14.96
CA CYS A 129 -7.98 -7.19 13.57
C CYS A 129 -6.50 -7.23 13.17
N VAL A 130 -5.71 -6.23 13.59
CA VAL A 130 -4.25 -6.21 13.34
C VAL A 130 -3.58 -7.40 13.99
N ARG A 131 -3.88 -7.69 15.28
CA ARG A 131 -3.34 -8.86 15.98
C ARG A 131 -3.75 -10.18 15.31
N MET A 132 -5.00 -10.29 14.89
CA MET A 132 -5.50 -11.47 14.16
C MET A 132 -4.80 -11.66 12.82
N ALA A 133 -4.63 -10.59 12.04
CA ALA A 133 -3.95 -10.62 10.74
C ALA A 133 -2.47 -11.04 10.91
N ASN A 134 -1.77 -10.49 11.91
CA ASN A 134 -0.40 -10.87 12.21
C ASN A 134 -0.28 -12.34 12.60
N LYS A 135 -1.13 -12.82 13.49
CA LYS A 135 -1.18 -14.24 13.89
C LYS A 135 -1.45 -15.17 12.70
N LEU A 136 -2.35 -14.79 11.80
CA LEU A 136 -2.62 -15.57 10.59
C LEU A 136 -1.42 -15.59 9.65
N ALA A 137 -0.70 -14.47 9.51
CA ALA A 137 0.53 -14.40 8.72
C ALA A 137 1.58 -15.37 9.29
N GLU A 138 1.82 -15.36 10.60
CA GLU A 138 2.78 -16.24 11.27
C GLU A 138 2.42 -17.74 11.15
N GLN A 139 1.13 -18.07 11.08
CA GLN A 139 0.63 -19.44 10.96
C GLN A 139 0.51 -19.96 9.52
N THR A 140 0.72 -19.09 8.54
CA THR A 140 0.59 -19.43 7.12
C THR A 140 1.97 -19.60 6.51
N GLU A 141 2.18 -20.72 5.82
CA GLU A 141 3.41 -20.94 5.05
C GLU A 141 3.58 -19.81 4.01
N HIS A 142 4.73 -19.16 4.01
CA HIS A 142 5.00 -17.95 3.22
C HIS A 142 3.98 -16.81 3.48
N GLY A 143 3.45 -16.73 4.71
CA GLY A 143 2.60 -15.63 5.14
C GLY A 143 3.42 -14.41 5.55
N VAL A 144 3.02 -13.23 5.08
CA VAL A 144 3.74 -11.95 5.30
C VAL A 144 2.77 -10.89 5.74
N MET A 145 3.02 -10.30 6.93
CA MET A 145 2.26 -9.13 7.37
C MET A 145 2.69 -7.88 6.60
N VAL A 146 1.75 -7.15 6.00
CA VAL A 146 1.99 -5.85 5.33
C VAL A 146 1.05 -4.81 5.93
N GLN A 147 1.41 -4.33 7.11
CA GLN A 147 0.65 -3.34 7.87
C GLN A 147 1.37 -2.00 7.88
N ASP A 148 0.63 -0.90 7.77
CA ASP A 148 1.18 0.46 7.73
C ASP A 148 1.34 1.11 9.13
N THR A 149 1.11 0.35 10.20
CA THR A 149 1.37 0.74 11.58
C THR A 149 2.52 -0.10 12.14
N ALA A 150 3.51 0.56 12.75
CA ALA A 150 4.64 -0.11 13.38
C ALA A 150 4.34 -0.47 14.86
N TRP A 151 5.02 -1.53 15.35
CA TRP A 151 5.11 -1.90 16.76
C TRP A 151 6.47 -2.56 17.03
N ASP A 152 6.79 -2.78 18.30
CA ASP A 152 8.06 -3.40 18.69
C ASP A 152 8.29 -4.74 17.98
N GLY A 153 9.38 -4.82 17.20
CA GLY A 153 9.72 -5.99 16.37
C GLY A 153 9.05 -6.02 14.99
N TYR A 154 8.26 -5.00 14.64
CA TYR A 154 7.66 -4.85 13.31
C TYR A 154 7.81 -3.40 12.82
N GLU A 155 9.02 -3.00 12.48
CA GLU A 155 9.34 -1.64 12.02
C GLU A 155 9.79 -1.62 10.55
N GLU A 156 10.34 -2.71 10.04
CA GLU A 156 10.99 -2.74 8.73
C GLU A 156 9.99 -2.55 7.58
N ILE A 157 8.92 -3.35 7.56
CA ILE A 157 7.88 -3.24 6.51
C ILE A 157 7.15 -1.90 6.56
N PRO A 158 6.75 -1.35 7.72
CA PRO A 158 6.24 0.01 7.82
C PRO A 158 7.20 1.07 7.28
N ALA A 159 8.51 0.95 7.52
CA ALA A 159 9.52 1.84 6.95
C ALA A 159 9.56 1.76 5.42
N TRP A 160 9.47 0.56 4.85
CA TRP A 160 9.39 0.40 3.38
C TRP A 160 8.10 0.99 2.80
N ILE A 161 6.97 0.84 3.49
CA ILE A 161 5.70 1.48 3.11
C ILE A 161 5.87 3.00 3.05
N MET A 162 6.51 3.60 4.07
CA MET A 162 6.81 5.04 4.09
C MET A 162 7.75 5.45 2.95
N GLN A 163 8.75 4.65 2.61
CA GLN A 163 9.62 4.88 1.45
C GLN A 163 8.81 4.90 0.14
N GLY A 164 7.87 3.97 -0.03
CA GLY A 164 6.97 3.95 -1.19
C GLY A 164 6.13 5.22 -1.32
N TYR A 165 5.67 5.79 -0.19
CA TYR A 165 4.96 7.08 -0.19
C TYR A 165 5.84 8.24 -0.62
N GLY A 166 7.17 8.12 -0.51
CA GLY A 166 8.14 9.10 -1.00
C GLY A 166 7.97 9.44 -2.49
N THR A 167 7.39 8.53 -3.28
CA THR A 167 7.04 8.78 -4.69
C THR A 167 6.18 10.02 -4.86
N MET A 168 5.19 10.25 -4.00
CA MET A 168 4.35 11.46 -4.04
C MET A 168 5.17 12.73 -3.83
N ALA A 169 6.10 12.69 -2.87
CA ALA A 169 6.94 13.85 -2.55
C ALA A 169 7.91 14.16 -3.70
N SER A 170 8.56 13.12 -4.28
CA SER A 170 9.43 13.29 -5.45
C SER A 170 8.69 13.86 -6.65
N GLU A 171 7.54 13.29 -7.00
CA GLU A 171 6.71 13.79 -8.09
C GLU A 171 6.22 15.23 -7.83
N ALA A 172 5.85 15.56 -6.59
CA ALA A 172 5.45 16.91 -6.24
C ALA A 172 6.62 17.88 -6.38
N ALA A 173 7.82 17.52 -5.93
CA ALA A 173 9.04 18.32 -6.06
C ALA A 173 9.42 18.58 -7.52
N GLU A 174 9.25 17.59 -8.40
CA GLU A 174 9.51 17.72 -9.84
C GLU A 174 8.47 18.59 -10.56
N GLN A 175 7.22 18.57 -10.09
CA GLN A 175 6.09 19.26 -10.71
C GLN A 175 5.94 20.71 -10.23
N ILE A 176 6.55 21.09 -9.14
CA ILE A 176 6.48 22.45 -8.59
C ILE A 176 7.62 23.29 -9.15
N THR A 177 7.32 24.50 -9.62
CA THR A 177 8.32 25.41 -10.22
C THR A 177 8.99 26.31 -9.19
N ASP A 178 8.24 26.70 -8.18
CA ASP A 178 8.68 27.59 -7.11
C ASP A 178 8.97 26.78 -5.85
N ARG A 179 10.00 27.17 -5.09
CA ARG A 179 10.29 26.55 -3.80
C ARG A 179 9.12 26.78 -2.83
N PRO A 180 8.51 25.71 -2.28
CA PRO A 180 7.45 25.87 -1.29
C PRO A 180 8.00 26.45 0.01
N THR A 181 7.19 27.23 0.71
CA THR A 181 7.53 27.83 2.00
C THR A 181 6.93 27.05 3.18
N HIS A 182 5.87 26.28 2.92
CA HIS A 182 5.14 25.45 3.91
C HIS A 182 4.71 24.15 3.26
#